data_b75994e4f751cdcbaa91c53d4c3ed3a0
#
_entry.id   b75994e4f751cdcbaa91c53d4c3ed3a0
#
_cell.length_a   1.000
_cell.length_b   1.000
_cell.length_c   1.000
_cell.angle_alpha   90.00
_cell.angle_beta   90.00
_cell.angle_gamma   90.00
#
_symmetry.space_group_name_H-M   'P 1'
#
loop_
_entity.id
_entity.type
_entity.pdbx_description
1 polymer ?
#
loop_
_entity_poly.entity_id
_entity_poly.type
_entity_poly.pdbx_seq_one_letter_code
_entity_poly.pdbx_strand_id
1 'polypeptide(L)'
;MSLPKFLACAVCGNQQEYEPFVPAICKSCGSQWLEAQYDYAAFKREILRGLPGRQFNLWRYQDILPLQNPASLDLYPAGGTPLWLSQRFAPPLGNKNVYIKDERYGPTSSFKDRQAAVAVAAMLEGGVKEAVIASTGNAAVAYAAACARAGIKLWVFMTSLVPQEKLREAA
;
A
#
# COMPACT_ATOMS: atom_id res chain seq x y z
N MET A 1 -3.03 -18.12 -1.98
CA MET A 1 -2.86 -16.82 -1.29
C MET A 1 -2.08 -17.06 -0.04
N SER A 2 -1.01 -16.33 0.18
CA SER A 2 -0.21 -16.51 1.39
C SER A 2 -0.39 -15.26 2.26
N LEU A 3 -1.24 -15.37 3.26
CA LEU A 3 -1.18 -14.47 4.40
C LEU A 3 0.24 -14.52 5.00
N PRO A 4 0.66 -13.47 5.72
CA PRO A 4 1.85 -13.56 6.54
C PRO A 4 1.80 -14.82 7.41
N LYS A 5 2.89 -15.56 7.49
CA LYS A 5 2.98 -16.71 8.40
C LYS A 5 2.87 -16.27 9.86
N PHE A 6 3.52 -15.16 10.17
CA PHE A 6 3.53 -14.55 11.50
C PHE A 6 4.01 -13.09 11.41
N LEU A 7 3.87 -12.38 12.51
CA LEU A 7 4.49 -11.06 12.72
C LEU A 7 5.74 -11.24 13.59
N ALA A 8 6.85 -10.62 13.19
CA ALA A 8 8.08 -10.55 13.99
C ALA A 8 8.27 -9.14 14.55
N CYS A 9 8.54 -9.04 15.84
CA CYS A 9 8.83 -7.75 16.47
C CYS A 9 10.26 -7.30 16.15
N ALA A 10 10.41 -6.13 15.53
CA ALA A 10 11.71 -5.56 15.20
C ALA A 10 12.53 -5.15 16.44
N VAL A 11 11.89 -5.01 17.61
CA VAL A 11 12.56 -4.59 18.86
C VAL A 11 13.06 -5.77 19.67
N CYS A 12 12.24 -6.80 19.89
CA CYS A 12 12.60 -7.91 20.79
C CYS A 12 12.67 -9.29 20.10
N GLY A 13 12.40 -9.37 18.80
CA GLY A 13 12.42 -10.62 18.04
C GLY A 13 11.24 -11.56 18.30
N ASN A 14 10.30 -11.20 19.19
CA ASN A 14 9.13 -12.04 19.46
C ASN A 14 8.31 -12.27 18.20
N GLN A 15 7.87 -13.51 17.98
CA GLN A 15 6.98 -13.89 16.88
C GLN A 15 5.56 -14.13 17.39
N GLN A 16 4.59 -13.63 16.66
CA GLN A 16 3.17 -13.80 16.99
C GLN A 16 2.33 -13.99 15.74
N GLU A 17 1.16 -14.60 15.88
CA GLU A 17 0.23 -14.80 14.77
C GLU A 17 -0.21 -13.46 14.17
N TYR A 18 -0.43 -13.48 12.86
CA TYR A 18 -1.07 -12.37 12.15
C TYR A 18 -2.58 -12.44 12.35
N GLU A 19 -3.11 -11.44 13.02
CA GLU A 19 -4.55 -11.27 13.21
C GLU A 19 -5.00 -10.04 12.37
N PRO A 20 -5.81 -10.23 11.31
CA PRO A 20 -6.33 -9.11 10.52
C PRO A 20 -7.17 -8.18 11.39
N PHE A 21 -7.05 -6.85 11.15
CA PHE A 21 -7.86 -5.79 11.79
C PHE A 21 -7.66 -5.62 13.30
N VAL A 22 -6.75 -6.35 13.90
CA VAL A 22 -6.34 -6.12 15.31
C VAL A 22 -5.10 -5.20 15.30
N PRO A 23 -5.07 -4.16 16.15
CA PRO A 23 -3.86 -3.35 16.28
C PRO A 23 -2.65 -4.22 16.58
N ALA A 24 -1.66 -4.17 15.68
CA ALA A 24 -0.48 -5.00 15.79
C ALA A 24 0.45 -4.45 16.87
N ILE A 25 0.34 -5.00 18.07
CA ILE A 25 1.20 -4.69 19.22
C ILE A 25 1.94 -5.97 19.62
N CYS A 26 3.23 -5.86 19.85
CA CYS A 26 4.04 -6.99 20.31
C CYS A 26 3.55 -7.47 21.68
N LYS A 27 3.12 -8.73 21.74
CA LYS A 27 2.59 -9.36 22.98
C LYS A 27 3.67 -9.50 24.08
N SER A 28 4.97 -9.37 23.72
CA SER A 28 6.09 -9.48 24.65
C SER A 28 6.58 -8.13 25.19
N CYS A 29 6.78 -7.12 24.32
CA CYS A 29 7.39 -5.85 24.73
C CYS A 29 6.52 -4.60 24.50
N GLY A 30 5.30 -4.77 23.99
CA GLY A 30 4.39 -3.66 23.72
C GLY A 30 4.75 -2.79 22.51
N SER A 31 5.79 -3.12 21.76
CA SER A 31 6.20 -2.37 20.56
C SER A 31 5.15 -2.48 19.45
N GLN A 32 4.97 -1.40 18.70
CA GLN A 32 4.15 -1.37 17.48
C GLN A 32 4.96 -1.68 16.21
N TRP A 33 6.24 -1.95 16.32
CA TRP A 33 7.12 -2.25 15.19
C TRP A 33 7.13 -3.74 14.93
N LEU A 34 6.14 -4.17 14.17
CA LEU A 34 5.96 -5.55 13.76
C LEU A 34 6.11 -5.67 12.25
N GLU A 35 6.86 -6.66 11.82
CA GLU A 35 7.12 -6.98 10.42
C GLU A 35 6.39 -8.27 10.03
N ALA A 36 5.65 -8.22 8.92
CA ALA A 36 5.01 -9.39 8.36
C ALA A 36 6.05 -10.33 7.73
N GLN A 37 6.05 -11.59 8.13
CA GLN A 37 6.95 -12.62 7.62
C GLN A 37 6.20 -13.60 6.75
N TYR A 38 6.74 -13.85 5.55
CA TYR A 38 6.17 -14.74 4.53
C TYR A 38 7.07 -15.92 4.26
N ASP A 39 6.55 -16.97 3.63
CA ASP A 39 7.37 -18.04 3.06
C ASP A 39 8.01 -17.58 1.74
N TYR A 40 9.08 -16.83 1.84
CA TYR A 40 9.77 -16.26 0.68
C TYR A 40 10.30 -17.34 -0.30
N ALA A 41 10.58 -18.55 0.16
CA ALA A 41 11.07 -19.62 -0.68
C ALA A 41 9.97 -20.24 -1.55
N ALA A 42 8.81 -20.52 -0.97
CA ALA A 42 7.62 -20.94 -1.72
C ALA A 42 7.18 -19.83 -2.70
N PHE A 43 7.16 -18.61 -2.22
CA PHE A 43 6.77 -17.42 -2.93
C PHE A 43 7.61 -17.15 -4.17
N LYS A 44 8.94 -17.23 -4.09
CA LYS A 44 9.85 -17.01 -5.24
C LYS A 44 9.52 -17.91 -6.43
N ARG A 45 9.17 -19.17 -6.19
CA ARG A 45 8.83 -20.12 -7.25
C ARG A 45 7.50 -19.81 -7.93
N GLU A 46 6.49 -19.46 -7.15
CA GLU A 46 5.12 -19.22 -7.64
C GLU A 46 4.98 -17.88 -8.33
N ILE A 47 5.54 -16.83 -7.75
CA ILE A 47 5.47 -15.48 -8.33
C ILE A 47 6.21 -15.38 -9.64
N LEU A 48 7.46 -15.81 -9.70
CA LEU A 48 8.24 -15.67 -10.92
C LEU A 48 7.60 -16.40 -12.12
N ARG A 49 6.84 -17.47 -11.87
CA ARG A 49 6.07 -18.16 -12.90
C ARG A 49 4.79 -17.43 -13.30
N GLY A 50 4.11 -16.82 -12.35
CA GLY A 50 2.79 -16.19 -12.56
C GLY A 50 2.82 -14.74 -13.00
N LEU A 51 3.88 -13.98 -12.65
CA LEU A 51 3.97 -12.54 -12.90
C LEU A 51 3.76 -12.12 -14.38
N PRO A 52 4.29 -12.83 -15.39
CA PRO A 52 4.10 -12.41 -16.78
C PRO A 52 2.66 -12.39 -17.26
N GLY A 53 1.80 -13.25 -16.71
CA GLY A 53 0.38 -13.34 -17.07
C GLY A 53 -0.55 -12.44 -16.28
N ARG A 54 -0.04 -11.72 -15.27
CA ARG A 54 -0.86 -10.86 -14.42
C ARG A 54 -0.90 -9.44 -14.94
N GLN A 55 -2.04 -8.76 -14.72
CA GLN A 55 -2.18 -7.36 -15.04
C GLN A 55 -1.06 -6.52 -14.43
N PHE A 56 -0.50 -5.57 -15.21
CA PHE A 56 0.64 -4.75 -14.78
C PHE A 56 0.20 -3.61 -13.85
N ASN A 57 -0.16 -3.98 -12.62
CA ASN A 57 -0.50 -3.05 -11.54
C ASN A 57 0.00 -3.60 -10.19
N LEU A 58 -0.35 -2.95 -9.08
CA LEU A 58 0.03 -3.37 -7.72
C LEU A 58 -0.45 -4.81 -7.41
N TRP A 59 -1.63 -5.17 -7.89
CA TRP A 59 -2.31 -6.42 -7.56
C TRP A 59 -1.65 -7.67 -8.15
N ARG A 60 -0.72 -7.49 -9.08
CA ARG A 60 0.11 -8.61 -9.56
C ARG A 60 0.91 -9.28 -8.44
N TYR A 61 1.12 -8.56 -7.34
CA TYR A 61 1.84 -9.02 -6.15
C TYR A 61 0.91 -9.48 -5.02
N GLN A 62 -0.35 -9.77 -5.32
CA GLN A 62 -1.38 -10.13 -4.33
C GLN A 62 -0.95 -11.24 -3.36
N ASP A 63 -0.10 -12.17 -3.79
CA ASP A 63 0.32 -13.30 -2.94
C ASP A 63 1.19 -12.89 -1.75
N ILE A 64 1.74 -11.67 -1.74
CA ILE A 64 2.54 -11.10 -0.63
C ILE A 64 1.86 -9.89 0.01
N LEU A 65 0.65 -9.60 -0.36
CA LEU A 65 -0.13 -8.58 0.32
C LEU A 65 -0.91 -9.24 1.47
N PRO A 66 -1.13 -8.54 2.59
CA PRO A 66 -1.84 -9.07 3.75
C PRO A 66 -3.37 -9.08 3.51
N LEU A 67 -3.81 -9.69 2.41
CA LEU A 67 -5.19 -9.72 1.95
C LEU A 67 -5.63 -11.15 1.71
N GLN A 68 -6.88 -11.46 2.05
CA GLN A 68 -7.48 -12.79 1.92
C GLN A 68 -8.33 -12.95 0.66
N ASN A 69 -9.00 -11.86 0.25
CA ASN A 69 -9.98 -11.90 -0.83
C ASN A 69 -9.51 -11.11 -2.06
N PRO A 70 -9.20 -11.79 -3.19
CA PRO A 70 -8.83 -11.10 -4.43
C PRO A 70 -9.91 -10.22 -5.02
N ALA A 71 -11.18 -10.46 -4.73
CA ALA A 71 -12.28 -9.67 -5.27
C ALA A 71 -12.28 -8.21 -4.79
N SER A 72 -11.61 -7.91 -3.68
CA SER A 72 -11.41 -6.54 -3.21
C SER A 72 -10.32 -5.78 -3.97
N LEU A 73 -9.55 -6.46 -4.84
CA LEU A 73 -8.36 -5.93 -5.48
C LEU A 73 -8.64 -5.05 -6.72
N ASP A 74 -9.74 -5.27 -7.41
CA ASP A 74 -10.04 -4.53 -8.67
C ASP A 74 -10.60 -3.12 -8.45
N LEU A 75 -10.89 -2.76 -7.21
CA LEU A 75 -11.56 -1.49 -6.89
C LEU A 75 -10.66 -0.27 -7.10
N TYR A 76 -9.34 -0.40 -6.95
CA TYR A 76 -8.42 0.73 -7.04
C TYR A 76 -7.16 0.39 -7.83
N PRO A 77 -7.01 0.90 -9.08
CA PRO A 77 -5.94 0.51 -10.00
C PRO A 77 -4.61 1.22 -9.67
N ALA A 78 -4.04 0.97 -8.51
CA ALA A 78 -2.73 1.49 -8.13
C ALA A 78 -1.58 0.72 -8.77
N GLY A 79 -0.44 1.35 -8.94
CA GLY A 79 0.76 0.75 -9.52
C GLY A 79 0.77 0.73 -11.04
N GLY A 80 1.64 -0.08 -11.65
CA GLY A 80 1.82 -0.11 -13.10
C GLY A 80 2.40 1.20 -13.68
N THR A 81 2.95 2.06 -12.83
CA THR A 81 3.46 3.37 -13.22
C THR A 81 4.71 3.25 -14.10
N PRO A 82 4.97 4.22 -15.02
CA PRO A 82 6.09 4.18 -15.92
C PRO A 82 7.46 4.14 -15.23
N LEU A 83 8.42 3.56 -15.92
CA LEU A 83 9.83 3.57 -15.53
C LEU A 83 10.64 4.13 -16.69
N TRP A 84 11.19 5.33 -16.51
CA TRP A 84 11.92 6.05 -17.54
C TRP A 84 13.43 5.96 -17.34
N LEU A 85 14.19 5.63 -18.39
CA LEU A 85 15.63 5.79 -18.37
C LEU A 85 15.98 7.28 -18.49
N SER A 86 16.65 7.82 -17.48
CA SER A 86 17.11 9.21 -17.50
C SER A 86 18.47 9.35 -18.20
N GLN A 87 18.49 10.07 -19.30
CA GLN A 87 19.74 10.39 -20.01
C GLN A 87 20.50 11.56 -19.37
N ARG A 88 19.83 12.45 -18.63
CA ARG A 88 20.43 13.66 -18.08
C ARG A 88 21.02 13.48 -16.67
N PHE A 89 20.44 12.64 -15.85
CA PHE A 89 20.92 12.43 -14.47
C PHE A 89 22.04 11.40 -14.35
N ALA A 90 22.15 10.46 -15.29
CA ALA A 90 23.13 9.41 -15.23
C ALA A 90 24.59 9.92 -15.27
N PRO A 91 25.00 10.81 -16.21
CA PRO A 91 26.37 11.30 -16.29
C PRO A 91 26.84 12.05 -15.05
N PRO A 92 26.09 13.03 -14.49
CA PRO A 92 26.51 13.75 -13.29
C PRO A 92 26.68 12.86 -12.05
N LEU A 93 25.98 11.71 -11.98
CA LEU A 93 26.07 10.75 -10.89
C LEU A 93 27.14 9.67 -11.12
N GLY A 94 27.89 9.74 -12.20
CA GLY A 94 28.90 8.73 -12.58
C GLY A 94 28.29 7.35 -12.90
N ASN A 95 26.98 7.26 -13.10
CA ASN A 95 26.26 6.03 -13.45
C ASN A 95 25.87 6.01 -14.91
N LYS A 96 25.86 4.80 -15.50
CA LYS A 96 25.42 4.61 -16.89
C LYS A 96 23.91 4.55 -17.03
N ASN A 97 23.23 4.05 -16.00
CA ASN A 97 21.78 3.84 -16.03
C ASN A 97 21.14 4.36 -14.75
N VAL A 98 20.35 5.42 -14.86
CA VAL A 98 19.51 5.95 -13.79
C VAL A 98 18.06 5.90 -14.27
N TYR A 99 17.21 5.20 -13.55
CA TYR A 99 15.79 5.07 -13.87
C TYR A 99 14.96 5.90 -12.93
N ILE A 100 13.93 6.55 -13.47
CA ILE A 100 12.94 7.33 -12.73
C ILE A 100 11.63 6.55 -12.74
N LYS A 101 11.19 6.15 -11.56
CA LYS A 101 9.86 5.57 -11.36
C LYS A 101 8.85 6.70 -11.19
N ASP A 102 7.95 6.86 -12.17
CA ASP A 102 7.05 8.01 -12.22
C ASP A 102 5.71 7.73 -11.56
N GLU A 103 5.62 7.98 -10.26
CA GLU A 103 4.42 7.74 -9.46
C GLU A 103 3.29 8.77 -9.69
N ARG A 104 3.50 9.79 -10.53
CA ARG A 104 2.44 10.74 -10.93
C ARG A 104 1.36 10.11 -11.80
N TYR A 105 1.61 8.93 -12.35
CA TYR A 105 0.64 8.19 -13.16
C TYR A 105 -0.33 7.30 -12.32
N GLY A 106 -0.31 7.43 -11.00
CA GLY A 106 -1.29 6.81 -10.14
C GLY A 106 -2.65 7.53 -10.17
N PRO A 107 -3.71 6.91 -9.63
CA PRO A 107 -5.07 7.47 -9.61
C PRO A 107 -5.19 8.87 -9.03
N THR A 108 -4.38 9.22 -8.03
CA THR A 108 -4.32 10.56 -7.43
C THR A 108 -2.94 11.23 -7.60
N SER A 109 -2.22 10.83 -8.62
CA SER A 109 -0.93 11.39 -9.00
C SER A 109 0.15 11.33 -7.90
N SER A 110 0.09 10.33 -7.04
CA SER A 110 1.09 10.13 -6.00
C SER A 110 1.31 8.66 -5.63
N PHE A 111 2.50 8.35 -5.08
CA PHE A 111 2.79 6.99 -4.59
C PHE A 111 1.91 6.56 -3.39
N LYS A 112 1.17 7.48 -2.77
CA LYS A 112 0.22 7.18 -1.69
C LYS A 112 -0.95 6.30 -2.15
N ASP A 113 -1.22 6.28 -3.44
CA ASP A 113 -2.19 5.38 -4.05
C ASP A 113 -1.91 3.90 -3.72
N ARG A 114 -0.63 3.51 -3.67
CA ARG A 114 -0.24 2.13 -3.34
C ARG A 114 -0.60 1.76 -1.90
N GLN A 115 -0.35 2.66 -0.96
CA GLN A 115 -0.69 2.46 0.44
C GLN A 115 -2.21 2.43 0.63
N ALA A 116 -2.91 3.40 0.06
CA ALA A 116 -4.37 3.49 0.15
C ALA A 116 -5.05 2.25 -0.45
N ALA A 117 -4.58 1.78 -1.61
CA ALA A 117 -5.12 0.59 -2.25
C ALA A 117 -5.12 -0.64 -1.32
N VAL A 118 -3.97 -0.96 -0.72
CA VAL A 118 -3.84 -2.12 0.17
C VAL A 118 -4.63 -1.94 1.47
N ALA A 119 -4.54 -0.76 2.10
CA ALA A 119 -5.22 -0.51 3.35
C ALA A 119 -6.75 -0.53 3.20
N VAL A 120 -7.28 0.08 2.13
CA VAL A 120 -8.73 0.11 1.89
C VAL A 120 -9.25 -1.27 1.48
N ALA A 121 -8.49 -2.05 0.70
CA ALA A 121 -8.84 -3.44 0.43
C ALA A 121 -8.91 -4.27 1.73
N ALA A 122 -7.96 -4.09 2.65
CA ALA A 122 -8.01 -4.74 3.95
C ALA A 122 -9.22 -4.28 4.79
N MET A 123 -9.55 -2.98 4.79
CA MET A 123 -10.74 -2.46 5.46
C MET A 123 -12.02 -3.10 4.93
N LEU A 124 -12.14 -3.29 3.60
CA LEU A 124 -13.27 -3.97 2.98
C LEU A 124 -13.40 -5.42 3.45
N GLU A 125 -12.30 -6.16 3.45
CA GLU A 125 -12.28 -7.54 3.94
C GLU A 125 -12.70 -7.63 5.41
N GLY A 126 -12.33 -6.63 6.22
CA GLY A 126 -12.73 -6.51 7.63
C GLY A 126 -14.16 -5.99 7.84
N GLY A 127 -14.90 -5.71 6.77
CA GLY A 127 -16.26 -5.19 6.88
C GLY A 127 -16.35 -3.76 7.41
N VAL A 128 -15.26 -2.99 7.39
CA VAL A 128 -15.20 -1.59 7.85
C VAL A 128 -16.13 -0.74 6.99
N LYS A 129 -16.98 0.06 7.62
CA LYS A 129 -17.92 0.97 6.95
C LYS A 129 -17.52 2.43 7.05
N GLU A 130 -16.81 2.78 8.10
CA GLU A 130 -16.32 4.14 8.33
C GLU A 130 -14.87 4.10 8.79
N ALA A 131 -14.07 5.05 8.32
CA ALA A 131 -12.67 5.21 8.69
C ALA A 131 -12.34 6.68 8.95
N VAL A 132 -11.22 6.93 9.57
CA VAL A 132 -10.72 8.26 9.87
C VAL A 132 -9.24 8.39 9.50
N ILE A 133 -8.87 9.53 8.94
CA ILE A 133 -7.48 9.85 8.66
C ILE A 133 -7.17 11.29 9.05
N ALA A 134 -6.02 11.52 9.66
CA ALA A 134 -5.44 12.84 9.89
C ALA A 134 -4.29 13.05 8.91
N SER A 135 -4.52 13.86 7.87
CA SER A 135 -3.50 14.13 6.84
C SER A 135 -3.83 15.37 6.06
N THR A 136 -2.82 16.20 5.81
CA THR A 136 -2.91 17.44 5.03
C THR A 136 -2.37 17.29 3.60
N GLY A 137 -2.01 16.10 3.18
CA GLY A 137 -1.32 15.85 1.92
C GLY A 137 -1.91 14.72 1.09
N ASN A 138 -1.08 14.18 0.23
CA ASN A 138 -1.46 13.16 -0.75
C ASN A 138 -2.06 11.88 -0.14
N ALA A 139 -1.76 11.58 1.15
CA ALA A 139 -2.41 10.44 1.80
C ALA A 139 -3.93 10.68 1.97
N ALA A 140 -4.35 11.89 2.39
CA ALA A 140 -5.77 12.21 2.48
C ALA A 140 -6.48 12.01 1.14
N VAL A 141 -5.91 12.54 0.06
CA VAL A 141 -6.47 12.43 -1.30
C VAL A 141 -6.54 10.98 -1.77
N ALA A 142 -5.47 10.22 -1.59
CA ALA A 142 -5.42 8.81 -2.02
C ALA A 142 -6.43 7.93 -1.24
N TYR A 143 -6.52 8.11 0.08
CA TYR A 143 -7.49 7.38 0.90
C TYR A 143 -8.93 7.81 0.59
N ALA A 144 -9.19 9.10 0.34
CA ALA A 144 -10.52 9.58 -0.05
C ALA A 144 -10.98 8.91 -1.35
N ALA A 145 -10.13 8.91 -2.38
CA ALA A 145 -10.43 8.28 -3.66
C ALA A 145 -10.62 6.75 -3.54
N ALA A 146 -9.79 6.08 -2.76
CA ALA A 146 -9.89 4.63 -2.57
C ALA A 146 -11.13 4.26 -1.74
N CYS A 147 -11.43 4.97 -0.65
CA CYS A 147 -12.61 4.75 0.19
C CYS A 147 -13.91 5.04 -0.56
N ALA A 148 -13.96 6.09 -1.38
CA ALA A 148 -15.13 6.41 -2.21
C ALA A 148 -15.47 5.25 -3.16
N ARG A 149 -14.47 4.66 -3.81
CA ARG A 149 -14.65 3.47 -4.68
C ARG A 149 -15.09 2.23 -3.91
N ALA A 150 -14.62 2.10 -2.67
CA ALA A 150 -14.94 0.98 -1.80
C ALA A 150 -16.29 1.12 -1.07
N GLY A 151 -16.97 2.26 -1.16
CA GLY A 151 -18.18 2.55 -0.40
C GLY A 151 -17.93 2.67 1.10
N ILE A 152 -16.71 3.04 1.50
CA ILE A 152 -16.32 3.29 2.89
C ILE A 152 -16.39 4.79 3.14
N LYS A 153 -17.12 5.22 4.17
CA LYS A 153 -17.17 6.61 4.58
C LYS A 153 -15.87 7.01 5.25
N LEU A 154 -15.19 8.01 4.70
CA LEU A 154 -13.93 8.50 5.25
C LEU A 154 -14.11 9.88 5.89
N TRP A 155 -13.68 10.01 7.14
CA TRP A 155 -13.57 11.27 7.85
C TRP A 155 -12.12 11.76 7.74
N VAL A 156 -11.93 12.93 7.10
CA VAL A 156 -10.59 13.49 6.90
C VAL A 156 -10.41 14.70 7.82
N PHE A 157 -9.44 14.61 8.71
CA PHE A 157 -9.06 15.72 9.60
C PHE A 157 -7.83 16.44 9.02
N MET A 158 -8.00 17.72 8.74
CA MET A 158 -6.95 18.58 8.22
C MET A 158 -6.83 19.85 9.09
N THR A 159 -5.63 20.43 9.14
CA THR A 159 -5.45 21.73 9.78
C THR A 159 -6.04 22.84 8.91
N SER A 160 -6.42 23.97 9.49
CA SER A 160 -6.95 25.14 8.78
C SER A 160 -5.94 25.82 7.84
N LEU A 161 -4.66 25.45 7.94
CA LEU A 161 -3.56 25.99 7.13
C LEU A 161 -3.36 25.28 5.80
N VAL A 162 -4.16 24.25 5.52
CA VAL A 162 -4.06 23.50 4.25
C VAL A 162 -4.57 24.34 3.08
N PRO A 163 -3.86 24.38 1.94
CA PRO A 163 -4.32 25.03 0.73
C PRO A 163 -5.70 24.52 0.30
N GLN A 164 -6.57 25.41 -0.18
CA GLN A 164 -7.94 25.07 -0.58
C GLN A 164 -7.99 23.99 -1.68
N GLU A 165 -6.98 23.96 -2.54
CA GLU A 165 -6.85 22.96 -3.61
C GLU A 165 -6.78 21.55 -3.02
N LYS A 166 -6.04 21.35 -1.93
CA LYS A 166 -5.94 20.03 -1.25
C LYS A 166 -7.24 19.65 -0.56
N LEU A 167 -7.99 20.61 -0.04
CA LEU A 167 -9.32 20.35 0.52
C LEU A 167 -10.27 19.85 -0.57
N ARG A 168 -10.26 20.49 -1.74
CA ARG A 168 -11.10 20.09 -2.90
C ARG A 168 -10.72 18.74 -3.48
N GLU A 169 -9.42 18.41 -3.52
CA GLU A 169 -8.95 17.11 -4.00
C GLU A 169 -9.38 15.94 -3.09
N ALA A 170 -9.55 16.20 -1.78
CA ALA A 170 -9.91 15.18 -0.80
C ALA A 170 -11.43 15.07 -0.55
N ALA A 171 -12.21 16.06 -1.01
CA ALA A 171 -13.67 16.09 -0.87
C ALA A 171 -14.37 15.29 -1.98
#